data_4cc9f6edde27098397e392e60cac0d6f
#
_entry.id   4cc9f6edde27098397e392e60cac0d6f
#
_cell.length_a   1.000
_cell.length_b   1.000
_cell.length_c   1.000
_cell.angle_alpha   90.00
_cell.angle_beta   90.00
_cell.angle_gamma   90.00
#
_symmetry.space_group_name_H-M   'P 1'
#
loop_
_entity.id
_entity.type
_entity.pdbx_description
1 polymer ?
#
loop_
_entity_poly.entity_id
_entity_poly.type
_entity_poly.pdbx_seq_one_letter_code
_entity_poly.pdbx_strand_id
1 'polypeptide(L)'
;MLGLALAGIVFASGCARQPEVPQLQNAAGEVADLAVIPQNLAVFARDAGGSALLRSAQAAEQDMQEFRRHFFAPWKAEKLPRNALREFEAVLNWSSGKRGYAENMRPWSDAAWEEMRRNAALDTVSGRGRAAIVTRAADLRLAPTVRPRFARIEGAGQGWPFDDFQQSSLHVGMPLMVYHTSIDGAWLLVRSPMAWGWVDASSVAFVDESFRQAWQQAPLGAVVKEGVSLKNGGAFLALVNTGAVLPMDGAGTVLAPVRNVSAMAETVRVFVAEGDVLAMPQPLTAQAVAAIGDRMLGRNYGWGGMYGNRDCSAMMRDLFAAFGIWLPRNSAAQAKAGSFHSLEGMTAQEKEKAILRGGEPFRTLLWLPGHIGLYVGEFRGEPVFFHDVWGVRSRLKDGREGRIILGRAVITGVKPGAERSDIAPEGLLIERMRGYTVIGG
;
A
#
# COMPACT_ATOMS: atom_id res chain seq x y z
N MET A 1 -7.28 -70.83 -27.33
CA MET A 1 -7.83 -70.27 -26.08
C MET A 1 -6.70 -69.57 -25.37
N LEU A 2 -6.59 -68.25 -25.54
CA LEU A 2 -5.59 -67.40 -24.85
C LEU A 2 -6.30 -66.81 -23.63
N GLY A 3 -5.80 -67.10 -22.43
CA GLY A 3 -6.24 -66.43 -21.21
C GLY A 3 -5.48 -65.16 -20.98
N LEU A 4 -6.20 -64.04 -20.94
CA LEU A 4 -5.65 -62.71 -20.48
C LEU A 4 -5.68 -62.71 -18.95
N ALA A 5 -4.50 -62.55 -18.34
CA ALA A 5 -4.38 -62.24 -16.93
C ALA A 5 -4.44 -60.72 -16.75
N LEU A 6 -5.48 -60.18 -16.08
CA LEU A 6 -5.55 -58.82 -15.62
C LEU A 6 -4.68 -58.65 -14.37
N ALA A 7 -3.59 -57.93 -14.47
CA ALA A 7 -2.82 -57.46 -13.32
C ALA A 7 -3.49 -56.21 -12.73
N GLY A 8 -4.09 -56.33 -11.55
CA GLY A 8 -4.63 -55.20 -10.80
C GLY A 8 -3.52 -54.36 -10.19
N ILE A 9 -3.39 -53.11 -10.66
CA ILE A 9 -2.51 -52.12 -10.04
C ILE A 9 -3.26 -51.53 -8.83
N VAL A 10 -2.83 -51.90 -7.64
CA VAL A 10 -3.27 -51.30 -6.38
C VAL A 10 -2.55 -49.95 -6.25
N PHE A 11 -3.27 -48.86 -6.45
CA PHE A 11 -2.78 -47.51 -6.07
C PHE A 11 -2.78 -47.42 -4.55
N ALA A 12 -1.63 -47.54 -3.92
CA ALA A 12 -1.43 -47.16 -2.54
C ALA A 12 -1.53 -45.60 -2.48
N SER A 13 -2.66 -45.09 -2.00
CA SER A 13 -2.83 -43.69 -1.64
C SER A 13 -1.94 -43.37 -0.45
N GLY A 14 -0.67 -43.10 -0.71
CA GLY A 14 0.20 -42.49 0.27
C GLY A 14 -0.32 -41.07 0.53
N CYS A 15 -0.94 -40.84 1.71
CA CYS A 15 -1.11 -39.50 2.23
C CYS A 15 0.29 -38.86 2.35
N ALA A 16 0.71 -38.14 1.33
CA ALA A 16 1.85 -37.23 1.47
C ALA A 16 1.47 -36.22 2.56
N ARG A 17 2.06 -36.37 3.76
CA ARG A 17 2.04 -35.28 4.75
C ARG A 17 2.51 -34.06 4.01
N GLN A 18 1.63 -33.08 3.89
CA GLN A 18 2.09 -31.74 3.49
C GLN A 18 3.23 -31.37 4.44
N PRO A 19 4.36 -30.90 3.93
CA PRO A 19 5.41 -30.38 4.80
C PRO A 19 4.74 -29.34 5.69
N GLU A 20 4.81 -29.54 7.01
CA GLU A 20 4.47 -28.50 7.96
C GLU A 20 5.30 -27.28 7.53
N VAL A 21 4.62 -26.27 7.00
CA VAL A 21 5.22 -24.95 6.86
C VAL A 21 5.72 -24.65 8.27
N PRO A 22 7.04 -24.40 8.48
CA PRO A 22 7.52 -23.99 9.78
C PRO A 22 6.68 -22.77 10.15
N GLN A 23 5.75 -22.92 11.09
CA GLN A 23 5.22 -21.76 11.76
C GLN A 23 6.47 -21.09 12.28
N LEU A 24 6.83 -19.94 11.72
CA LEU A 24 7.74 -19.02 12.35
C LEU A 24 7.22 -18.93 13.77
N GLN A 25 7.84 -19.67 14.69
CA GLN A 25 7.49 -19.59 16.09
C GLN A 25 7.74 -18.13 16.42
N ASN A 26 6.66 -17.36 16.44
CA ASN A 26 6.68 -16.05 17.02
C ASN A 26 7.37 -16.23 18.36
N ALA A 27 8.56 -15.67 18.50
CA ALA A 27 9.31 -15.78 19.72
C ALA A 27 8.37 -15.41 20.86
N ALA A 28 7.99 -16.39 21.66
CA ALA A 28 7.05 -16.38 22.75
C ALA A 28 6.26 -15.08 22.92
N GLY A 29 5.04 -15.04 22.37
CA GLY A 29 4.05 -14.03 22.72
C GLY A 29 4.03 -12.81 21.80
N GLU A 30 2.87 -12.54 21.25
CA GLU A 30 2.49 -11.24 20.71
C GLU A 30 2.57 -10.18 21.85
N VAL A 31 2.60 -8.89 21.48
CA VAL A 31 2.50 -7.81 22.46
C VAL A 31 1.14 -7.86 23.17
N ALA A 32 1.10 -7.54 24.46
CA ALA A 32 -0.09 -7.60 25.28
C ALA A 32 -1.24 -6.73 24.75
N ASP A 33 -0.91 -5.65 24.06
CA ASP A 33 -1.87 -4.74 23.40
C ASP A 33 -2.93 -5.50 22.60
N LEU A 34 -2.52 -6.52 21.82
CA LEU A 34 -3.42 -7.25 20.93
C LEU A 34 -4.45 -8.12 21.66
N ALA A 35 -4.16 -8.49 22.93
CA ALA A 35 -5.09 -9.23 23.76
C ALA A 35 -5.98 -8.31 24.61
N VAL A 36 -5.51 -7.09 24.92
CA VAL A 36 -6.15 -6.18 25.88
C VAL A 36 -6.93 -5.07 25.20
N ILE A 37 -6.39 -4.49 24.12
CA ILE A 37 -7.04 -3.40 23.39
C ILE A 37 -8.05 -3.99 22.39
N PRO A 38 -9.32 -3.52 22.38
CA PRO A 38 -10.29 -4.00 21.40
C PRO A 38 -9.80 -3.85 19.96
N GLN A 39 -9.74 -4.96 19.23
CA GLN A 39 -9.41 -4.97 17.80
C GLN A 39 -10.69 -4.73 16.97
N ASN A 40 -11.32 -3.58 17.18
CA ASN A 40 -12.57 -3.16 16.55
C ASN A 40 -12.67 -1.63 16.62
N LEU A 41 -12.55 -0.95 15.48
CA LEU A 41 -12.59 0.50 15.39
C LEU A 41 -13.96 1.10 15.75
N ALA A 42 -15.05 0.35 15.54
CA ALA A 42 -16.38 0.82 15.88
C ALA A 42 -16.56 1.07 17.40
N VAL A 43 -15.77 0.42 18.25
CA VAL A 43 -15.74 0.70 19.70
C VAL A 43 -15.26 2.13 19.94
N PHE A 44 -14.11 2.49 19.37
CA PHE A 44 -13.53 3.82 19.53
C PHE A 44 -14.31 4.91 18.79
N ALA A 45 -14.93 4.58 17.66
CA ALA A 45 -15.73 5.54 16.89
C ALA A 45 -16.96 6.04 17.67
N ARG A 46 -17.55 5.21 18.51
CA ARG A 46 -18.67 5.63 19.39
C ARG A 46 -18.25 6.71 20.36
N ASP A 47 -17.09 6.55 20.97
CA ASP A 47 -16.54 7.49 21.95
C ASP A 47 -16.06 8.79 21.28
N ALA A 48 -15.68 8.72 19.99
CA ALA A 48 -15.25 9.85 19.17
C ALA A 48 -16.40 10.60 18.48
N GLY A 49 -17.62 10.50 18.98
CA GLY A 49 -18.79 11.23 18.45
C GLY A 49 -19.53 10.51 17.31
N GLY A 50 -19.18 9.26 16.99
CA GLY A 50 -19.92 8.37 16.09
C GLY A 50 -20.16 8.95 14.69
N SER A 51 -21.40 9.39 14.44
CA SER A 51 -21.86 9.92 13.14
C SER A 51 -21.66 11.43 12.97
N ALA A 52 -21.12 12.14 13.97
CA ALA A 52 -20.83 13.55 13.85
C ALA A 52 -19.80 13.81 12.74
N LEU A 53 -20.04 14.87 11.96
CA LEU A 53 -19.12 15.27 10.89
C LEU A 53 -17.81 15.80 11.50
N LEU A 54 -16.69 15.25 11.07
CA LEU A 54 -15.34 15.66 11.49
C LEU A 54 -14.80 16.82 10.64
N ARG A 55 -15.51 17.22 9.56
CA ARG A 55 -15.19 18.39 8.72
C ARG A 55 -16.45 18.97 8.09
N SER A 56 -16.36 20.23 7.63
CA SER A 56 -17.44 20.91 6.91
C SER A 56 -17.65 20.33 5.49
N ALA A 57 -18.83 20.57 4.91
CA ALA A 57 -19.10 20.23 3.52
C ALA A 57 -18.17 20.98 2.54
N GLN A 58 -17.84 22.23 2.84
CA GLN A 58 -16.91 23.03 2.03
C GLN A 58 -15.51 22.44 2.03
N ALA A 59 -15.00 22.00 3.18
CA ALA A 59 -13.71 21.31 3.27
C ALA A 59 -13.73 19.97 2.49
N ALA A 60 -14.84 19.25 2.55
CA ALA A 60 -15.01 18.00 1.78
C ALA A 60 -14.93 18.23 0.26
N GLU A 61 -15.53 19.31 -0.23
CA GLU A 61 -15.45 19.66 -1.65
C GLU A 61 -14.03 20.07 -2.06
N GLN A 62 -13.35 20.88 -1.25
CA GLN A 62 -11.96 21.27 -1.48
C GLN A 62 -11.02 20.07 -1.51
N ASP A 63 -11.13 19.18 -0.53
CA ASP A 63 -10.36 17.94 -0.49
C ASP A 63 -10.61 17.08 -1.73
N MET A 64 -11.87 16.95 -2.18
CA MET A 64 -12.21 16.18 -3.38
C MET A 64 -11.64 16.79 -4.66
N GLN A 65 -11.63 18.11 -4.79
CA GLN A 65 -11.00 18.81 -5.91
C GLN A 65 -9.49 18.56 -5.90
N GLU A 66 -8.85 18.65 -4.73
CA GLU A 66 -7.43 18.37 -4.53
C GLU A 66 -7.11 16.90 -4.85
N PHE A 67 -7.95 15.95 -4.38
CA PHE A 67 -7.84 14.53 -4.72
C PHE A 67 -7.85 14.34 -6.24
N ARG A 68 -8.83 14.88 -6.94
CA ARG A 68 -8.93 14.77 -8.41
C ARG A 68 -7.74 15.40 -9.11
N ARG A 69 -7.26 16.54 -8.63
CA ARG A 69 -6.08 17.22 -9.17
C ARG A 69 -4.83 16.33 -9.11
N HIS A 70 -4.59 15.67 -7.98
CA HIS A 70 -3.47 14.74 -7.81
C HIS A 70 -3.68 13.43 -8.55
N PHE A 71 -4.87 12.85 -8.45
CA PHE A 71 -5.19 11.56 -9.08
C PHE A 71 -4.99 11.59 -10.59
N PHE A 72 -5.42 12.66 -11.25
CA PHE A 72 -5.28 12.84 -12.70
C PHE A 72 -4.01 13.61 -13.12
N ALA A 73 -3.13 13.96 -12.21
CA ALA A 73 -1.90 14.70 -12.52
C ALA A 73 -1.00 14.02 -13.56
N PRO A 74 -0.87 12.67 -13.63
CA PRO A 74 -0.07 12.03 -14.66
C PRO A 74 -0.51 12.40 -16.08
N TRP A 75 -1.80 12.45 -16.36
CA TRP A 75 -2.32 12.75 -17.70
C TRP A 75 -2.07 14.19 -18.18
N LYS A 76 -1.64 15.09 -17.28
CA LYS A 76 -1.23 16.47 -17.62
C LYS A 76 0.28 16.60 -17.84
N ALA A 77 1.06 15.56 -17.55
CA ALA A 77 2.53 15.60 -17.53
C ALA A 77 3.10 15.00 -18.83
N GLU A 78 2.80 15.59 -19.99
CA GLU A 78 3.22 15.07 -21.29
C GLU A 78 4.73 15.09 -21.52
N LYS A 79 5.45 16.00 -20.86
CA LYS A 79 6.91 16.10 -20.98
C LYS A 79 7.60 15.45 -19.78
N LEU A 80 8.64 14.69 -20.05
CA LEU A 80 9.49 14.11 -19.03
C LEU A 80 10.31 15.24 -18.37
N PRO A 81 10.22 15.43 -17.05
CA PRO A 81 11.08 16.38 -16.35
C PRO A 81 12.57 15.99 -16.47
N ARG A 82 13.45 16.97 -16.64
CA ARG A 82 14.90 16.77 -16.83
C ARG A 82 15.57 15.89 -15.76
N ASN A 83 15.01 15.86 -14.55
CA ASN A 83 15.57 15.14 -13.41
C ASN A 83 14.89 13.78 -13.16
N ALA A 84 13.84 13.43 -13.92
CA ALA A 84 13.03 12.25 -13.65
C ALA A 84 13.80 10.92 -13.75
N LEU A 85 14.82 10.86 -14.62
CA LEU A 85 15.61 9.64 -14.83
C LEU A 85 16.74 9.45 -13.84
N ARG A 86 17.17 10.49 -13.11
CA ARG A 86 18.37 10.45 -12.26
C ARG A 86 18.37 9.33 -11.23
N GLU A 87 17.21 9.07 -10.62
CA GLU A 87 17.10 8.00 -9.63
C GLU A 87 17.27 6.63 -10.27
N PHE A 88 16.63 6.39 -11.41
CA PHE A 88 16.73 5.13 -12.14
C PHE A 88 18.13 4.92 -12.71
N GLU A 89 18.74 5.95 -13.29
CA GLU A 89 20.15 5.93 -13.73
C GLU A 89 21.08 5.61 -12.58
N ALA A 90 20.89 6.25 -11.42
CA ALA A 90 21.72 6.01 -10.25
C ALA A 90 21.61 4.56 -9.77
N VAL A 91 20.39 4.00 -9.71
CA VAL A 91 20.15 2.60 -9.31
C VAL A 91 20.82 1.64 -10.30
N LEU A 92 20.58 1.80 -11.59
CA LEU A 92 21.10 0.90 -12.64
C LEU A 92 22.62 0.96 -12.77
N ASN A 93 23.26 2.07 -12.36
CA ASN A 93 24.70 2.25 -12.38
C ASN A 93 25.38 1.93 -11.03
N TRP A 94 24.71 1.28 -10.07
CA TRP A 94 25.36 0.87 -8.84
C TRP A 94 26.52 -0.11 -9.11
N SER A 95 27.65 0.15 -8.44
CA SER A 95 28.80 -0.77 -8.44
C SER A 95 28.41 -2.10 -7.77
N SER A 96 29.13 -3.17 -8.05
CA SER A 96 28.88 -4.52 -7.53
C SER A 96 28.70 -4.54 -6.00
N GLY A 97 29.48 -3.79 -5.26
CA GLY A 97 29.37 -3.69 -3.80
C GLY A 97 28.08 -3.01 -3.29
N LYS A 98 27.34 -2.28 -4.15
CA LYS A 98 26.07 -1.63 -3.81
C LYS A 98 24.83 -2.38 -4.32
N ARG A 99 25.01 -3.38 -5.19
CA ARG A 99 23.89 -4.12 -5.81
C ARG A 99 23.11 -4.98 -4.83
N GLY A 100 23.70 -5.34 -3.70
CA GLY A 100 23.07 -6.13 -2.65
C GLY A 100 22.77 -7.56 -3.07
N TYR A 101 21.66 -8.13 -2.58
CA TYR A 101 21.31 -9.54 -2.71
C TYR A 101 20.02 -9.71 -3.49
N ALA A 102 19.94 -10.80 -4.24
CA ALA A 102 18.78 -11.20 -5.03
C ALA A 102 17.85 -12.14 -4.22
N GLU A 103 16.80 -12.67 -4.87
CA GLU A 103 15.79 -13.58 -4.30
C GLU A 103 16.35 -14.86 -3.68
N ASN A 104 17.50 -15.32 -4.15
CA ASN A 104 18.19 -16.51 -3.68
C ASN A 104 19.18 -16.25 -2.53
N MET A 105 19.14 -15.06 -1.94
CA MET A 105 20.05 -14.59 -0.87
C MET A 105 21.53 -14.58 -1.29
N ARG A 106 21.82 -14.58 -2.59
CA ARG A 106 23.17 -14.41 -3.14
C ARG A 106 23.33 -12.98 -3.66
N PRO A 107 24.57 -12.43 -3.68
CA PRO A 107 24.82 -11.16 -4.33
C PRO A 107 24.30 -11.15 -5.78
N TRP A 108 23.72 -10.04 -6.20
CA TRP A 108 23.37 -9.86 -7.60
C TRP A 108 24.62 -10.05 -8.48
N SER A 109 24.53 -10.96 -9.47
CA SER A 109 25.63 -11.17 -10.41
C SER A 109 25.79 -9.97 -11.34
N ASP A 110 27.01 -9.68 -11.75
CA ASP A 110 27.31 -8.63 -12.71
C ASP A 110 26.55 -8.84 -14.03
N ALA A 111 26.48 -10.08 -14.51
CA ALA A 111 25.77 -10.42 -15.74
C ALA A 111 24.27 -10.09 -15.69
N ALA A 112 23.57 -10.52 -14.62
CA ALA A 112 22.14 -10.25 -14.46
C ALA A 112 21.85 -8.76 -14.26
N TRP A 113 22.74 -8.03 -13.57
CA TRP A 113 22.60 -6.59 -13.40
C TRP A 113 22.78 -5.84 -14.72
N GLU A 114 23.78 -6.19 -15.51
CA GLU A 114 24.03 -5.58 -16.82
C GLU A 114 22.94 -5.93 -17.85
N GLU A 115 22.36 -7.12 -17.78
CA GLU A 115 21.20 -7.49 -18.56
C GLU A 115 19.99 -6.59 -18.24
N MET A 116 19.67 -6.43 -16.96
CA MET A 116 18.60 -5.54 -16.47
C MET A 116 18.86 -4.08 -16.93
N ARG A 117 20.10 -3.58 -16.79
CA ARG A 117 20.49 -2.24 -17.20
C ARG A 117 20.33 -2.04 -18.72
N ARG A 118 20.80 -2.99 -19.53
CA ARG A 118 20.62 -2.94 -20.99
C ARG A 118 19.15 -2.98 -21.37
N ASN A 119 18.36 -3.84 -20.73
CA ASN A 119 16.92 -3.94 -20.98
C ASN A 119 16.18 -2.64 -20.66
N ALA A 120 16.61 -1.93 -19.63
CA ALA A 120 16.04 -0.63 -19.25
C ALA A 120 16.27 0.46 -20.30
N ALA A 121 17.37 0.42 -21.08
CA ALA A 121 17.70 1.32 -22.20
C ALA A 121 17.36 2.80 -21.97
N LEU A 122 17.69 3.34 -20.79
CA LEU A 122 17.29 4.71 -20.39
C LEU A 122 17.86 5.80 -21.31
N ASP A 123 18.94 5.53 -22.04
CA ASP A 123 19.54 6.40 -23.02
C ASP A 123 18.66 6.64 -24.28
N THR A 124 17.65 5.81 -24.49
CA THR A 124 16.73 5.91 -25.64
C THR A 124 15.38 6.57 -25.29
N VAL A 125 15.22 7.10 -24.07
CA VAL A 125 13.97 7.73 -23.61
C VAL A 125 13.65 8.99 -24.41
N SER A 126 12.48 9.03 -25.05
CA SER A 126 12.09 10.11 -25.98
C SER A 126 11.74 11.44 -25.30
N GLY A 127 11.56 11.45 -24.00
CA GLY A 127 11.14 12.63 -23.24
C GLY A 127 9.67 13.05 -23.44
N ARG A 128 8.89 12.32 -24.26
CA ARG A 128 7.46 12.58 -24.48
C ARG A 128 6.62 11.43 -23.95
N GLY A 129 5.62 11.77 -23.13
CA GLY A 129 4.73 10.80 -22.50
C GLY A 129 3.55 10.44 -23.39
N ARG A 130 3.04 9.22 -23.20
CA ARG A 130 1.77 8.74 -23.72
C ARG A 130 0.86 8.37 -22.56
N ALA A 131 -0.36 8.90 -22.55
CA ALA A 131 -1.32 8.63 -21.48
C ALA A 131 -1.75 7.16 -21.48
N ALA A 132 -1.91 6.61 -20.28
CA ALA A 132 -2.27 5.21 -20.07
C ALA A 132 -3.05 5.06 -18.76
N ILE A 133 -3.58 3.86 -18.52
CA ILE A 133 -4.35 3.51 -17.33
C ILE A 133 -4.01 2.09 -16.87
N VAL A 134 -4.07 1.86 -15.57
CA VAL A 134 -3.88 0.53 -14.98
C VAL A 134 -5.14 -0.30 -15.20
N THR A 135 -5.02 -1.46 -15.85
CA THR A 135 -6.13 -2.40 -16.11
C THR A 135 -6.13 -3.61 -15.17
N ARG A 136 -4.98 -3.92 -14.57
CA ARG A 136 -4.83 -4.93 -13.51
C ARG A 136 -3.88 -4.37 -12.45
N ALA A 137 -4.17 -4.65 -11.17
CA ALA A 137 -3.28 -4.23 -10.08
C ALA A 137 -1.84 -4.70 -10.35
N ALA A 138 -0.87 -3.82 -10.16
CA ALA A 138 0.51 -4.05 -10.54
C ALA A 138 1.49 -3.40 -9.55
N ASP A 139 2.68 -3.94 -9.48
CA ASP A 139 3.80 -3.36 -8.73
C ASP A 139 4.44 -2.22 -9.50
N LEU A 140 4.81 -1.17 -8.79
CA LEU A 140 5.61 -0.05 -9.28
C LEU A 140 7.03 -0.20 -8.72
N ARG A 141 8.02 -0.35 -9.59
CA ARG A 141 9.37 -0.76 -9.21
C ARG A 141 10.45 0.22 -9.65
N LEU A 142 11.59 0.24 -8.94
CA LEU A 142 12.75 1.06 -9.31
C LEU A 142 13.53 0.52 -10.53
N ALA A 143 13.37 -0.76 -10.84
CA ALA A 143 14.05 -1.40 -11.95
C ALA A 143 13.07 -2.29 -12.74
N PRO A 144 13.29 -2.52 -14.06
CA PRO A 144 12.43 -3.34 -14.91
C PRO A 144 12.68 -4.83 -14.65
N THR A 145 12.30 -5.32 -13.48
CA THR A 145 12.47 -6.70 -13.04
C THR A 145 11.49 -7.07 -11.95
N VAL A 146 11.04 -8.32 -11.94
CA VAL A 146 10.28 -8.91 -10.82
C VAL A 146 11.18 -9.36 -9.66
N ARG A 147 12.49 -9.50 -9.92
CA ARG A 147 13.45 -9.98 -8.93
C ARG A 147 13.66 -8.92 -7.86
N PRO A 148 13.67 -9.31 -6.57
CA PRO A 148 13.88 -8.37 -5.49
C PRO A 148 15.36 -7.97 -5.36
N ARG A 149 15.55 -6.84 -4.69
CA ARG A 149 16.87 -6.41 -4.25
C ARG A 149 16.83 -6.13 -2.74
N PHE A 150 17.77 -6.74 -2.02
CA PHE A 150 17.96 -6.51 -0.58
C PHE A 150 19.35 -5.90 -0.34
N ALA A 151 19.41 -4.74 0.30
CA ALA A 151 20.70 -4.13 0.66
C ALA A 151 21.52 -5.05 1.58
N ARG A 152 20.83 -5.74 2.48
CA ARG A 152 21.37 -6.76 3.41
C ARG A 152 20.34 -7.87 3.52
N ILE A 153 20.78 -9.07 3.85
CA ILE A 153 19.92 -10.24 4.08
C ILE A 153 19.65 -10.50 5.56
N GLU A 154 20.44 -9.90 6.46
CA GLU A 154 20.33 -10.04 7.90
C GLU A 154 20.14 -8.70 8.57
N GLY A 155 19.52 -8.73 9.75
CA GLY A 155 19.27 -7.57 10.57
C GLY A 155 17.80 -7.15 10.60
N ALA A 156 17.44 -6.46 11.65
CA ALA A 156 16.07 -6.00 11.85
C ALA A 156 15.67 -4.96 10.79
N GLY A 157 14.57 -5.21 10.07
CA GLY A 157 14.11 -4.37 8.98
C GLY A 157 14.97 -4.46 7.72
N GLN A 158 15.75 -5.53 7.56
CA GLN A 158 16.59 -5.84 6.40
C GLN A 158 16.18 -7.20 5.81
N GLY A 159 16.54 -7.44 4.55
CA GLY A 159 16.19 -8.67 3.86
C GLY A 159 14.68 -8.81 3.65
N TRP A 160 14.22 -10.05 3.49
CA TRP A 160 12.80 -10.31 3.29
C TRP A 160 11.95 -9.78 4.46
N PRO A 161 10.81 -9.06 4.18
CA PRO A 161 10.19 -8.77 2.88
C PRO A 161 10.58 -7.40 2.27
N PHE A 162 11.63 -6.73 2.74
CA PHE A 162 11.97 -5.35 2.38
C PHE A 162 12.73 -5.28 1.06
N ASP A 163 12.02 -5.51 -0.05
CA ASP A 163 12.55 -5.35 -1.42
C ASP A 163 12.78 -3.88 -1.75
N ASP A 164 14.02 -3.47 -1.87
CA ASP A 164 14.40 -2.08 -2.17
C ASP A 164 13.96 -1.61 -3.57
N PHE A 165 13.62 -2.53 -4.49
CA PHE A 165 13.05 -2.16 -5.78
C PHE A 165 11.56 -1.89 -5.73
N GLN A 166 10.86 -2.34 -4.69
CA GLN A 166 9.43 -2.14 -4.55
C GLN A 166 9.09 -0.73 -4.04
N GLN A 167 8.45 0.08 -4.86
CA GLN A 167 8.05 1.44 -4.51
C GLN A 167 6.60 1.54 -4.04
N SER A 168 5.70 0.90 -4.78
CA SER A 168 4.26 0.96 -4.51
C SER A 168 3.52 -0.13 -5.27
N SER A 169 2.26 -0.34 -4.92
CA SER A 169 1.28 -1.00 -5.77
C SER A 169 0.40 0.05 -6.47
N LEU A 170 -0.06 -0.29 -7.67
CA LEU A 170 -0.97 0.51 -8.49
C LEU A 170 -2.34 -0.17 -8.52
N HIS A 171 -3.38 0.58 -8.19
CA HIS A 171 -4.75 0.10 -8.30
C HIS A 171 -5.28 0.18 -9.74
N VAL A 172 -6.22 -0.71 -10.08
CA VAL A 172 -6.99 -0.65 -11.33
C VAL A 172 -7.69 0.71 -11.45
N GLY A 173 -7.71 1.27 -12.65
CA GLY A 173 -8.29 2.58 -12.90
C GLY A 173 -7.36 3.77 -12.63
N MET A 174 -6.16 3.52 -12.13
CA MET A 174 -5.20 4.59 -11.82
C MET A 174 -4.57 5.16 -13.11
N PRO A 175 -4.62 6.49 -13.31
CA PRO A 175 -4.01 7.18 -14.45
C PRO A 175 -2.48 7.06 -14.43
N LEU A 176 -1.90 6.86 -15.60
CA LEU A 176 -0.45 6.81 -15.81
C LEU A 176 -0.03 7.68 -16.99
N MET A 177 1.21 8.12 -16.96
CA MET A 177 1.91 8.64 -18.14
C MET A 177 3.13 7.76 -18.40
N VAL A 178 3.17 7.12 -19.56
CA VAL A 178 4.25 6.23 -20.00
C VAL A 178 5.26 7.03 -20.80
N TYR A 179 6.54 6.95 -20.46
CA TYR A 179 7.60 7.69 -21.14
C TYR A 179 8.58 6.79 -21.89
N HIS A 180 8.60 5.49 -21.53
CA HIS A 180 9.55 4.57 -22.13
C HIS A 180 9.07 3.13 -22.00
N THR A 181 9.58 2.28 -22.89
CA THR A 181 9.36 0.82 -22.88
C THR A 181 10.71 0.14 -22.88
N SER A 182 10.91 -0.88 -22.02
CA SER A 182 12.12 -1.71 -22.03
C SER A 182 12.34 -2.39 -23.40
N ILE A 183 13.56 -2.82 -23.70
CA ILE A 183 13.90 -3.44 -25.01
C ILE A 183 13.04 -4.68 -25.28
N ASP A 184 12.79 -5.50 -24.26
CA ASP A 184 11.94 -6.71 -24.36
C ASP A 184 10.43 -6.41 -24.46
N GLY A 185 10.03 -5.14 -24.30
CA GLY A 185 8.63 -4.71 -24.30
C GLY A 185 7.84 -5.10 -23.06
N ALA A 186 8.46 -5.75 -22.06
CA ALA A 186 7.77 -6.26 -20.88
C ALA A 186 7.51 -5.19 -19.81
N TRP A 187 8.25 -4.07 -19.82
CA TRP A 187 8.19 -3.04 -18.80
C TRP A 187 7.95 -1.65 -19.39
N LEU A 188 7.15 -0.86 -18.70
CA LEU A 188 6.90 0.54 -19.00
C LEU A 188 7.44 1.42 -17.88
N LEU A 189 8.25 2.43 -18.21
CA LEU A 189 8.63 3.49 -17.28
C LEU A 189 7.51 4.52 -17.22
N VAL A 190 6.92 4.68 -16.05
CA VAL A 190 5.71 5.48 -15.87
C VAL A 190 5.84 6.51 -14.75
N ARG A 191 5.05 7.58 -14.88
CA ARG A 191 4.62 8.41 -13.78
C ARG A 191 3.22 7.99 -13.36
N SER A 192 3.05 7.63 -12.11
CA SER A 192 1.77 7.43 -11.44
C SER A 192 1.38 8.68 -10.64
N PRO A 193 0.17 8.77 -10.06
CA PRO A 193 -0.20 9.84 -9.14
C PRO A 193 0.70 9.92 -7.90
N MET A 194 1.36 8.81 -7.55
CA MET A 194 2.10 8.66 -6.30
C MET A 194 3.62 8.72 -6.46
N ALA A 195 4.14 8.09 -7.50
CA ALA A 195 5.57 7.95 -7.72
C ALA A 195 5.89 7.62 -9.18
N TRP A 196 7.16 7.65 -9.52
CA TRP A 196 7.73 7.15 -10.75
C TRP A 196 8.16 5.69 -10.57
N GLY A 197 8.17 4.92 -11.65
CA GLY A 197 8.69 3.56 -11.61
C GLY A 197 8.43 2.78 -12.87
N TRP A 198 8.88 1.54 -12.85
CA TRP A 198 8.63 0.55 -13.88
C TRP A 198 7.42 -0.30 -13.50
N VAL A 199 6.56 -0.56 -14.48
CA VAL A 199 5.37 -1.39 -14.31
C VAL A 199 5.31 -2.43 -15.43
N ASP A 200 4.78 -3.61 -15.14
CA ASP A 200 4.51 -4.66 -16.13
C ASP A 200 3.58 -4.12 -17.24
N ALA A 201 4.04 -4.18 -18.48
CA ALA A 201 3.32 -3.65 -19.64
C ALA A 201 1.96 -4.32 -19.87
N SER A 202 1.80 -5.59 -19.46
CA SER A 202 0.53 -6.32 -19.61
C SER A 202 -0.57 -5.82 -18.67
N SER A 203 -0.21 -5.08 -17.62
CA SER A 203 -1.14 -4.51 -16.64
C SER A 203 -1.63 -3.09 -17.00
N VAL A 204 -1.17 -2.56 -18.14
CA VAL A 204 -1.41 -1.17 -18.55
C VAL A 204 -2.02 -1.15 -19.96
N ALA A 205 -2.96 -0.22 -20.18
CA ALA A 205 -3.48 0.09 -21.51
C ALA A 205 -3.32 1.58 -21.80
N PHE A 206 -3.02 1.92 -23.07
CA PHE A 206 -2.96 3.30 -23.50
C PHE A 206 -4.36 3.88 -23.67
N VAL A 207 -4.50 5.18 -23.45
CA VAL A 207 -5.77 5.89 -23.55
C VAL A 207 -5.67 7.01 -24.59
N ASP A 208 -6.76 7.22 -25.32
CA ASP A 208 -6.93 8.39 -26.17
C ASP A 208 -7.56 9.56 -25.40
N GLU A 209 -7.76 10.67 -26.10
CA GLU A 209 -8.32 11.88 -25.49
C GLU A 209 -9.77 11.68 -25.07
N SER A 210 -10.57 10.97 -25.86
CA SER A 210 -11.99 10.72 -25.56
C SER A 210 -12.15 9.89 -24.29
N PHE A 211 -11.31 8.85 -24.11
CA PHE A 211 -11.26 8.05 -22.90
C PHE A 211 -10.87 8.91 -21.70
N ARG A 212 -9.81 9.74 -21.82
CA ARG A 212 -9.33 10.60 -20.73
C ARG A 212 -10.43 11.55 -20.25
N GLN A 213 -11.11 12.22 -21.20
CA GLN A 213 -12.18 13.17 -20.88
C GLN A 213 -13.35 12.48 -20.18
N ALA A 214 -13.83 11.36 -20.73
CA ALA A 214 -14.91 10.59 -20.14
C ALA A 214 -14.56 10.13 -18.71
N TRP A 215 -13.34 9.62 -18.51
CA TRP A 215 -12.87 9.14 -17.21
C TRP A 215 -12.71 10.25 -16.17
N GLN A 216 -12.22 11.42 -16.62
CA GLN A 216 -12.06 12.60 -15.76
C GLN A 216 -13.38 13.28 -15.39
N GLN A 217 -14.39 13.23 -16.24
CA GLN A 217 -15.67 13.91 -15.99
C GLN A 217 -16.62 13.06 -15.14
N ALA A 218 -16.47 11.75 -15.16
CA ALA A 218 -17.37 10.85 -14.45
C ALA A 218 -17.34 11.04 -12.92
N PRO A 219 -18.46 10.80 -12.24
CA PRO A 219 -18.47 10.64 -10.78
C PRO A 219 -17.52 9.51 -10.38
N LEU A 220 -16.77 9.70 -9.30
CA LEU A 220 -15.84 8.69 -8.80
C LEU A 220 -16.45 7.89 -7.66
N GLY A 221 -16.10 6.60 -7.61
CA GLY A 221 -16.38 5.71 -6.50
C GLY A 221 -15.08 5.10 -5.96
N ALA A 222 -15.01 4.94 -4.65
CA ALA A 222 -13.93 4.24 -3.99
C ALA A 222 -14.36 2.83 -3.60
N VAL A 223 -13.54 1.85 -3.92
CA VAL A 223 -13.67 0.48 -3.40
C VAL A 223 -13.35 0.51 -1.90
N VAL A 224 -14.24 -0.06 -1.09
CA VAL A 224 -14.13 -0.06 0.38
C VAL A 224 -14.12 -1.48 0.97
N LYS A 225 -13.84 -2.46 0.13
CA LYS A 225 -13.75 -3.88 0.50
C LYS A 225 -12.60 -4.56 -0.23
N GLU A 226 -12.00 -5.53 0.42
CA GLU A 226 -10.93 -6.33 -0.16
C GLU A 226 -11.46 -7.40 -1.09
N GLY A 227 -10.73 -7.65 -2.19
CA GLY A 227 -10.99 -8.78 -3.07
C GLY A 227 -12.27 -8.67 -3.90
N VAL A 228 -12.69 -7.47 -4.25
CA VAL A 228 -13.85 -7.27 -5.13
C VAL A 228 -13.46 -7.69 -6.55
N SER A 229 -14.13 -8.73 -7.07
CA SER A 229 -13.91 -9.23 -8.42
C SER A 229 -14.75 -8.44 -9.44
N LEU A 230 -14.09 -7.74 -10.34
CA LEU A 230 -14.73 -7.13 -11.50
C LEU A 230 -14.94 -8.20 -12.57
N LYS A 231 -16.19 -8.40 -13.00
CA LYS A 231 -16.58 -9.41 -13.99
C LYS A 231 -17.51 -8.83 -15.03
N ASN A 232 -17.42 -9.30 -16.26
CA ASN A 232 -18.35 -8.99 -17.34
C ASN A 232 -18.87 -10.29 -18.00
N GLY A 233 -20.19 -10.51 -17.99
CA GLY A 233 -20.76 -11.73 -18.52
C GLY A 233 -20.19 -13.02 -17.94
N GLY A 234 -19.75 -13.00 -16.65
CA GLY A 234 -19.07 -14.11 -15.98
C GLY A 234 -17.56 -14.17 -16.20
N ALA A 235 -17.00 -13.47 -17.18
CA ALA A 235 -15.56 -13.39 -17.40
C ALA A 235 -14.90 -12.49 -16.35
N PHE A 236 -13.81 -12.98 -15.73
CA PHE A 236 -13.00 -12.20 -14.81
C PHE A 236 -12.20 -11.13 -15.56
N LEU A 237 -12.27 -9.90 -15.10
CA LEU A 237 -11.50 -8.77 -15.63
C LEU A 237 -10.33 -8.40 -14.72
N ALA A 238 -10.63 -8.10 -13.45
CA ALA A 238 -9.63 -7.68 -12.48
C ALA A 238 -10.10 -7.93 -11.04
N LEU A 239 -9.15 -7.96 -10.12
CA LEU A 239 -9.38 -7.89 -8.68
C LEU A 239 -9.07 -6.48 -8.20
N VAL A 240 -9.96 -5.87 -7.41
CA VAL A 240 -9.75 -4.56 -6.81
C VAL A 240 -9.91 -4.63 -5.30
N ASN A 241 -9.12 -3.82 -4.60
CA ASN A 241 -9.07 -3.75 -3.15
C ASN A 241 -9.44 -2.35 -2.67
N THR A 242 -9.69 -2.21 -1.37
CA THR A 242 -9.94 -0.92 -0.72
C THR A 242 -8.93 0.13 -1.17
N GLY A 243 -9.41 1.33 -1.51
CA GLY A 243 -8.60 2.45 -2.02
C GLY A 243 -8.48 2.51 -3.54
N ALA A 244 -8.93 1.49 -4.29
CA ALA A 244 -9.08 1.63 -5.74
C ALA A 244 -10.21 2.61 -6.06
N VAL A 245 -9.98 3.48 -7.04
CA VAL A 245 -10.94 4.53 -7.45
C VAL A 245 -11.32 4.33 -8.90
N LEU A 246 -12.63 4.17 -9.15
CA LEU A 246 -13.19 3.90 -10.45
C LEU A 246 -14.34 4.89 -10.73
N PRO A 247 -14.59 5.25 -11.99
CA PRO A 247 -15.81 5.98 -12.35
C PRO A 247 -17.05 5.16 -12.05
N MET A 248 -18.11 5.83 -11.60
CA MET A 248 -19.42 5.24 -11.38
C MET A 248 -20.38 5.61 -12.55
N ASP A 249 -21.19 4.66 -12.97
CA ASP A 249 -22.24 4.85 -13.96
C ASP A 249 -23.60 4.44 -13.35
N GLY A 250 -24.01 5.22 -12.33
CA GLY A 250 -25.21 4.94 -11.54
C GLY A 250 -24.95 4.10 -10.28
N ALA A 251 -26.01 3.78 -9.57
CA ALA A 251 -25.92 2.98 -8.34
C ALA A 251 -25.53 1.53 -8.66
N GLY A 252 -24.49 1.04 -7.96
CA GLY A 252 -24.03 -0.35 -8.08
C GLY A 252 -23.33 -0.69 -9.40
N THR A 253 -22.98 0.31 -10.23
CA THR A 253 -22.25 0.09 -11.48
C THR A 253 -21.00 0.94 -11.53
N VAL A 254 -19.87 0.31 -11.85
CA VAL A 254 -18.57 0.96 -12.06
C VAL A 254 -18.08 0.74 -13.49
N LEU A 255 -17.23 1.64 -13.96
CA LEU A 255 -16.54 1.49 -15.23
C LEU A 255 -15.17 0.86 -14.98
N ALA A 256 -14.93 -0.31 -15.55
CA ALA A 256 -13.65 -1.01 -15.48
C ALA A 256 -12.86 -0.76 -16.78
N PRO A 257 -11.57 -0.39 -16.71
CA PRO A 257 -10.72 -0.30 -17.87
C PRO A 257 -10.22 -1.70 -18.23
N VAL A 258 -10.35 -2.08 -19.50
CA VAL A 258 -9.82 -3.33 -20.04
C VAL A 258 -8.85 -3.04 -21.17
N ARG A 259 -7.82 -3.88 -21.31
CA ARG A 259 -6.82 -3.76 -22.37
C ARG A 259 -7.23 -4.62 -23.56
N ASN A 260 -7.37 -4.01 -24.73
CA ASN A 260 -7.65 -4.73 -25.96
C ASN A 260 -6.34 -5.25 -26.62
N VAL A 261 -6.49 -5.97 -27.74
CA VAL A 261 -5.36 -6.57 -28.51
C VAL A 261 -4.35 -5.56 -29.04
N SER A 262 -4.77 -4.30 -29.25
CA SER A 262 -3.92 -3.19 -29.66
C SER A 262 -3.29 -2.43 -28.50
N ALA A 263 -3.39 -2.96 -27.30
CA ALA A 263 -2.93 -2.33 -26.06
C ALA A 263 -3.66 -1.01 -25.71
N MET A 264 -4.81 -0.74 -26.29
CA MET A 264 -5.66 0.39 -25.98
C MET A 264 -6.67 0.03 -24.89
N ALA A 265 -7.06 1.03 -24.09
CA ALA A 265 -8.07 0.88 -23.08
C ALA A 265 -9.47 0.95 -23.69
N GLU A 266 -10.33 0.05 -23.27
CA GLU A 266 -11.77 0.08 -23.48
C GLU A 266 -12.45 0.12 -22.11
N THR A 267 -13.66 0.68 -22.07
CA THR A 267 -14.44 0.77 -20.84
C THR A 267 -15.53 -0.30 -20.83
N VAL A 268 -15.60 -1.06 -19.74
CA VAL A 268 -16.62 -2.06 -19.51
C VAL A 268 -17.44 -1.70 -18.27
N ARG A 269 -18.76 -1.75 -18.38
CA ARG A 269 -19.69 -1.61 -17.25
C ARG A 269 -19.69 -2.88 -16.42
N VAL A 270 -19.49 -2.74 -15.11
CA VAL A 270 -19.44 -3.86 -14.17
C VAL A 270 -20.38 -3.58 -13.01
N PHE A 271 -21.28 -4.53 -12.74
CA PHE A 271 -22.09 -4.52 -11.53
C PHE A 271 -21.26 -5.00 -10.34
N VAL A 272 -21.32 -4.24 -9.25
CA VAL A 272 -20.68 -4.57 -7.97
C VAL A 272 -21.74 -4.73 -6.89
N ALA A 273 -21.44 -5.52 -5.86
CA ALA A 273 -22.35 -5.69 -4.75
C ALA A 273 -22.53 -4.37 -4.00
N GLU A 274 -23.72 -4.18 -3.45
CA GLU A 274 -24.04 -3.01 -2.63
C GLU A 274 -23.05 -2.86 -1.46
N GLY A 275 -22.52 -1.66 -1.28
CA GLY A 275 -21.55 -1.36 -0.22
C GLY A 275 -20.11 -1.83 -0.48
N ASP A 276 -19.80 -2.41 -1.65
CA ASP A 276 -18.43 -2.74 -2.05
C ASP A 276 -17.70 -1.52 -2.64
N VAL A 277 -18.44 -0.62 -3.30
CA VAL A 277 -17.96 0.65 -3.85
C VAL A 277 -18.90 1.78 -3.39
N LEU A 278 -18.32 2.84 -2.85
CA LEU A 278 -19.07 4.01 -2.36
C LEU A 278 -18.75 5.23 -3.21
N ALA A 279 -19.77 6.03 -3.52
CA ALA A 279 -19.58 7.31 -4.21
C ALA A 279 -18.66 8.23 -3.40
N MET A 280 -17.79 8.98 -4.08
CA MET A 280 -16.85 9.92 -3.44
C MET A 280 -17.32 11.37 -3.59
N PRO A 281 -17.07 12.21 -2.58
CA PRO A 281 -16.55 11.87 -1.26
C PRO A 281 -17.64 11.35 -0.31
N GLN A 282 -17.28 10.41 0.57
CA GLN A 282 -18.11 10.03 1.71
C GLN A 282 -18.07 11.10 2.81
N PRO A 283 -19.13 11.25 3.61
CA PRO A 283 -19.09 12.05 4.83
C PRO A 283 -18.00 11.55 5.77
N LEU A 284 -17.07 12.44 6.16
CA LEU A 284 -16.00 12.08 7.11
C LEU A 284 -16.59 12.07 8.52
N THR A 285 -16.88 10.89 9.05
CA THR A 285 -17.32 10.65 10.41
C THR A 285 -16.47 9.54 11.03
N ALA A 286 -16.33 9.50 12.35
CA ALA A 286 -15.61 8.42 13.02
C ALA A 286 -16.20 7.05 12.66
N GLN A 287 -17.54 6.95 12.61
CA GLN A 287 -18.26 5.72 12.22
C GLN A 287 -17.94 5.28 10.79
N ALA A 288 -17.92 6.20 9.82
CA ALA A 288 -17.63 5.86 8.43
C ALA A 288 -16.16 5.42 8.23
N VAL A 289 -15.21 6.09 8.89
CA VAL A 289 -13.80 5.71 8.87
C VAL A 289 -13.62 4.33 9.53
N ALA A 290 -14.25 4.10 10.67
CA ALA A 290 -14.22 2.81 11.36
C ALA A 290 -14.78 1.67 10.50
N ALA A 291 -15.90 1.90 9.82
CA ALA A 291 -16.54 0.88 8.97
C ALA A 291 -15.64 0.40 7.81
N ILE A 292 -14.83 1.29 7.25
CA ILE A 292 -13.84 0.93 6.22
C ILE A 292 -12.61 0.31 6.88
N GLY A 293 -12.10 0.91 7.97
CA GLY A 293 -10.91 0.45 8.67
C GLY A 293 -11.07 -0.96 9.27
N ASP A 294 -12.25 -1.30 9.81
CA ASP A 294 -12.52 -2.65 10.34
C ASP A 294 -12.41 -3.74 9.27
N ARG A 295 -12.68 -3.42 7.99
CA ARG A 295 -12.45 -4.34 6.86
C ARG A 295 -10.97 -4.54 6.55
N MET A 296 -10.11 -3.63 6.99
CA MET A 296 -8.66 -3.67 6.82
C MET A 296 -7.95 -4.32 8.02
N LEU A 297 -8.58 -4.35 9.21
CA LEU A 297 -8.02 -4.97 10.41
C LEU A 297 -7.65 -6.44 10.17
N GLY A 298 -6.49 -6.84 10.70
CA GLY A 298 -5.95 -8.19 10.56
C GLY A 298 -5.39 -8.52 9.18
N ARG A 299 -5.46 -7.61 8.19
CA ARG A 299 -4.85 -7.82 6.87
C ARG A 299 -3.35 -7.78 6.97
N ASN A 300 -2.69 -8.66 6.21
CA ASN A 300 -1.25 -8.79 6.25
C ASN A 300 -0.53 -7.52 5.78
N TYR A 301 0.59 -7.23 6.42
CA TYR A 301 1.52 -6.19 5.98
C TYR A 301 2.19 -6.58 4.65
N GLY A 302 2.31 -5.63 3.73
CA GLY A 302 3.04 -5.79 2.49
C GLY A 302 3.93 -4.58 2.20
N TRP A 303 5.26 -4.76 2.32
CA TRP A 303 6.22 -3.72 1.99
C TRP A 303 6.00 -3.18 0.59
N GLY A 304 5.85 -1.85 0.46
CA GLY A 304 5.59 -1.22 -0.83
C GLY A 304 4.31 -1.67 -1.53
N GLY A 305 3.38 -2.33 -0.84
CA GLY A 305 2.15 -2.85 -1.43
C GLY A 305 2.27 -4.24 -2.07
N MET A 306 3.37 -4.97 -1.85
CA MET A 306 3.58 -6.32 -2.41
C MET A 306 2.44 -7.26 -2.04
N TYR A 307 2.15 -8.20 -2.96
CA TYR A 307 1.13 -9.26 -2.80
C TYR A 307 -0.30 -8.74 -2.65
N GLY A 308 -0.58 -7.50 -3.10
CA GLY A 308 -1.88 -6.86 -2.90
C GLY A 308 -2.17 -6.46 -1.45
N ASN A 309 -1.16 -6.54 -0.57
CA ASN A 309 -1.20 -6.05 0.80
C ASN A 309 -0.84 -4.56 0.86
N ARG A 310 -0.69 -4.00 2.08
CA ARG A 310 -0.33 -2.60 2.29
C ARG A 310 0.83 -2.48 3.27
N ASP A 311 1.61 -1.42 3.15
CA ASP A 311 2.40 -0.88 4.26
C ASP A 311 1.60 0.20 5.01
N CYS A 312 2.17 0.74 6.07
CA CYS A 312 1.50 1.72 6.94
C CYS A 312 0.94 2.93 6.18
N SER A 313 1.71 3.51 5.27
CA SER A 313 1.32 4.69 4.51
C SER A 313 0.34 4.37 3.37
N ALA A 314 0.46 3.21 2.74
CA ALA A 314 -0.52 2.73 1.76
C ALA A 314 -1.89 2.52 2.42
N MET A 315 -1.92 1.96 3.65
CA MET A 315 -3.16 1.77 4.39
C MET A 315 -3.86 3.10 4.67
N MET A 316 -3.15 4.12 5.13
CA MET A 316 -3.74 5.45 5.37
C MET A 316 -4.25 6.07 4.08
N ARG A 317 -3.47 6.04 3.00
CA ARG A 317 -3.90 6.55 1.68
C ARG A 317 -5.19 5.88 1.21
N ASP A 318 -5.25 4.56 1.27
CA ASP A 318 -6.36 3.77 0.75
C ASP A 318 -7.62 3.94 1.61
N LEU A 319 -7.47 4.05 2.94
CA LEU A 319 -8.55 4.33 3.88
C LEU A 319 -9.22 5.69 3.60
N PHE A 320 -8.40 6.73 3.41
CA PHE A 320 -8.90 8.09 3.26
C PHE A 320 -9.33 8.44 1.82
N ALA A 321 -9.04 7.58 0.83
CA ALA A 321 -9.47 7.78 -0.55
C ALA A 321 -11.01 7.92 -0.66
N ALA A 322 -11.78 7.10 0.04
CA ALA A 322 -13.25 7.14 0.03
C ALA A 322 -13.82 8.51 0.48
N PHE A 323 -13.08 9.22 1.31
CA PHE A 323 -13.45 10.54 1.81
C PHE A 323 -12.97 11.69 0.90
N GLY A 324 -12.34 11.38 -0.24
CA GLY A 324 -11.77 12.38 -1.14
C GLY A 324 -10.54 13.10 -0.57
N ILE A 325 -9.89 12.54 0.46
CA ILE A 325 -8.68 13.09 1.05
C ILE A 325 -7.47 12.46 0.35
N TRP A 326 -6.65 13.29 -0.29
CA TRP A 326 -5.42 12.85 -0.92
C TRP A 326 -4.28 12.72 0.09
N LEU A 327 -3.71 11.53 0.21
CA LEU A 327 -2.50 11.32 0.98
C LEU A 327 -1.35 10.87 0.07
N PRO A 328 -0.14 11.48 0.21
CA PRO A 328 1.06 11.07 -0.53
C PRO A 328 1.47 9.62 -0.25
N ARG A 329 2.39 9.07 -1.07
CA ARG A 329 2.78 7.66 -0.97
C ARG A 329 3.52 7.30 0.32
N ASN A 330 4.39 8.15 0.84
CA ASN A 330 5.23 7.79 1.98
C ASN A 330 4.85 8.53 3.27
N SER A 331 5.17 7.92 4.42
CA SER A 331 4.78 8.41 5.75
C SER A 331 5.30 9.82 6.06
N ALA A 332 6.52 10.17 5.62
CA ALA A 332 7.08 11.49 5.87
C ALA A 332 6.37 12.61 5.09
N ALA A 333 5.89 12.30 3.88
CA ALA A 333 5.06 13.22 3.11
C ALA A 333 3.63 13.31 3.67
N GLN A 334 3.06 12.19 4.15
CA GLN A 334 1.75 12.17 4.81
C GLN A 334 1.75 13.00 6.10
N ALA A 335 2.85 12.99 6.87
CA ALA A 335 3.01 13.84 8.04
C ALA A 335 2.89 15.35 7.73
N LYS A 336 3.02 15.74 6.46
CA LYS A 336 2.91 17.14 5.99
C LYS A 336 1.60 17.42 5.23
N ALA A 337 0.68 16.45 5.19
CA ALA A 337 -0.55 16.55 4.41
C ALA A 337 -1.71 17.21 5.16
N GLY A 338 -1.43 17.97 6.21
CA GLY A 338 -2.41 18.68 7.03
C GLY A 338 -1.72 19.57 8.07
N SER A 339 -2.41 19.87 9.16
CA SER A 339 -1.89 20.67 10.27
C SER A 339 -0.93 19.83 11.12
N PHE A 340 0.37 20.02 10.91
CA PHE A 340 1.41 19.29 11.64
C PHE A 340 1.72 19.89 13.00
N HIS A 341 1.80 19.05 14.02
CA HIS A 341 2.17 19.38 15.39
C HIS A 341 3.40 18.57 15.80
N SER A 342 4.50 19.28 16.13
CA SER A 342 5.75 18.64 16.53
C SER A 342 5.66 18.08 17.95
N LEU A 343 6.24 16.90 18.16
CA LEU A 343 6.47 16.27 19.46
C LEU A 343 7.96 16.17 19.78
N GLU A 344 8.83 16.83 19.01
CA GLU A 344 10.27 16.79 19.22
C GLU A 344 10.65 17.50 20.53
N GLY A 345 11.63 16.92 21.24
CA GLY A 345 12.08 17.44 22.52
C GLY A 345 11.21 17.06 23.73
N MET A 346 10.03 16.43 23.49
CA MET A 346 9.14 15.98 24.56
C MET A 346 9.52 14.60 25.05
N THR A 347 9.33 14.36 26.35
CA THR A 347 9.36 13.02 26.94
C THR A 347 8.17 12.18 26.47
N ALA A 348 8.22 10.85 26.61
CA ALA A 348 7.12 9.96 26.24
C ALA A 348 5.79 10.40 26.87
N GLN A 349 5.80 10.72 28.17
CA GLN A 349 4.61 11.18 28.88
C GLN A 349 4.06 12.51 28.36
N GLU A 350 4.91 13.45 28.02
CA GLU A 350 4.52 14.73 27.41
C GLU A 350 3.92 14.53 26.02
N LYS A 351 4.50 13.62 25.22
CA LYS A 351 3.95 13.25 23.90
C LYS A 351 2.56 12.65 24.02
N GLU A 352 2.35 11.70 24.94
CA GLU A 352 1.03 11.12 25.21
C GLU A 352 0.01 12.19 25.57
N LYS A 353 0.35 13.06 26.53
CA LYS A 353 -0.52 14.17 26.93
C LYS A 353 -0.80 15.14 25.76
N ALA A 354 0.19 15.39 24.90
CA ALA A 354 0.01 16.26 23.73
C ALA A 354 -0.94 15.61 22.71
N ILE A 355 -0.79 14.31 22.44
CA ILE A 355 -1.69 13.57 21.55
C ILE A 355 -3.13 13.54 22.09
N LEU A 356 -3.31 13.23 23.36
CA LEU A 356 -4.63 13.18 24.00
C LEU A 356 -5.35 14.54 24.01
N ARG A 357 -4.59 15.65 24.14
CA ARG A 357 -5.17 17.00 24.19
C ARG A 357 -5.42 17.63 22.82
N GLY A 358 -4.54 17.35 21.85
CA GLY A 358 -4.56 18.03 20.55
C GLY A 358 -4.88 17.13 19.38
N GLY A 359 -4.90 15.81 19.56
CA GLY A 359 -5.28 14.86 18.54
C GLY A 359 -6.81 14.76 18.41
N GLU A 360 -7.28 14.74 17.17
CA GLU A 360 -8.69 14.49 16.85
C GLU A 360 -8.83 13.04 16.39
N PRO A 361 -9.53 12.16 17.12
CA PRO A 361 -9.71 10.78 16.72
C PRO A 361 -10.29 10.65 15.30
N PHE A 362 -9.84 9.64 14.56
CA PHE A 362 -10.25 9.32 13.18
C PHE A 362 -9.89 10.36 12.09
N ARG A 363 -9.12 11.43 12.45
CA ARG A 363 -8.55 12.37 11.48
C ARG A 363 -7.13 12.82 11.83
N THR A 364 -6.53 12.27 12.88
CA THR A 364 -5.13 12.59 13.24
C THR A 364 -4.22 11.43 12.90
N LEU A 365 -3.17 11.69 12.14
CA LEU A 365 -2.12 10.72 11.82
C LEU A 365 -0.95 10.89 12.80
N LEU A 366 -0.57 9.84 13.52
CA LEU A 366 0.63 9.79 14.36
C LEU A 366 1.82 9.34 13.52
N TRP A 367 2.89 10.12 13.52
CA TRP A 367 4.05 9.90 12.67
C TRP A 367 5.35 9.72 13.46
N LEU A 368 6.15 8.74 13.00
CA LEU A 368 7.55 8.55 13.36
C LEU A 368 8.36 8.17 12.09
N PRO A 369 9.69 8.38 12.05
CA PRO A 369 10.49 8.02 10.89
C PRO A 369 10.27 6.56 10.47
N GLY A 370 9.76 6.38 9.23
CA GLY A 370 9.47 5.07 8.64
C GLY A 370 8.13 4.47 9.04
N HIS A 371 7.25 5.16 9.78
CA HIS A 371 5.94 4.64 10.15
C HIS A 371 4.90 5.73 10.36
N ILE A 372 3.62 5.38 10.15
CA ILE A 372 2.46 6.25 10.35
C ILE A 372 1.23 5.40 10.66
N GLY A 373 0.28 5.96 11.43
CA GLY A 373 -1.00 5.32 11.71
C GLY A 373 -2.05 6.34 12.15
N LEU A 374 -3.31 5.92 12.19
CA LEU A 374 -4.45 6.75 12.53
C LEU A 374 -4.72 6.72 14.05
N TYR A 375 -4.69 7.86 14.70
CA TYR A 375 -5.16 8.00 16.07
C TYR A 375 -6.68 7.77 16.12
N VAL A 376 -7.12 6.86 16.99
CA VAL A 376 -8.53 6.45 17.08
C VAL A 376 -9.17 6.76 18.43
N GLY A 377 -8.43 7.36 19.36
CA GLY A 377 -8.90 7.72 20.68
C GLY A 377 -8.01 7.20 21.80
N GLU A 378 -8.58 6.95 22.94
CA GLU A 378 -7.84 6.46 24.10
C GLU A 378 -8.35 5.10 24.60
N PHE A 379 -7.48 4.38 25.27
CA PHE A 379 -7.82 3.19 26.02
C PHE A 379 -7.10 3.20 27.37
N ARG A 380 -7.87 3.22 28.47
CA ARG A 380 -7.34 3.33 29.85
C ARG A 380 -6.43 4.54 30.08
N GLY A 381 -6.77 5.68 29.45
CA GLY A 381 -6.00 6.93 29.57
C GLY A 381 -4.74 7.02 28.72
N GLU A 382 -4.49 6.05 27.84
CA GLU A 382 -3.38 6.07 26.90
C GLU A 382 -3.89 6.21 25.45
N PRO A 383 -3.18 6.98 24.57
CA PRO A 383 -3.57 7.09 23.19
C PRO A 383 -3.41 5.77 22.44
N VAL A 384 -4.40 5.43 21.63
CA VAL A 384 -4.37 4.25 20.78
C VAL A 384 -4.47 4.63 19.29
N PHE A 385 -3.85 3.82 18.43
CA PHE A 385 -3.86 4.09 17.01
C PHE A 385 -3.98 2.82 16.17
N PHE A 386 -4.66 2.96 15.04
CA PHE A 386 -4.80 1.95 14.01
C PHE A 386 -3.68 2.08 12.98
N HIS A 387 -2.89 1.04 12.80
CA HIS A 387 -1.74 1.06 11.92
C HIS A 387 -1.43 -0.32 11.32
N ASP A 388 -0.82 -0.32 10.15
CA ASP A 388 -0.29 -1.54 9.53
C ASP A 388 1.22 -1.59 9.79
N VAL A 389 1.64 -2.55 10.60
CA VAL A 389 2.98 -2.58 11.15
C VAL A 389 3.66 -3.92 10.92
N TRP A 390 4.89 -3.89 10.38
CA TRP A 390 5.69 -5.10 10.27
C TRP A 390 6.09 -5.65 11.65
N GLY A 391 6.58 -4.82 12.53
CA GLY A 391 6.96 -5.26 13.88
C GLY A 391 7.51 -4.17 14.77
N VAL A 392 7.65 -4.51 16.05
CA VAL A 392 8.19 -3.66 17.09
C VAL A 392 9.68 -3.99 17.27
N ARG A 393 10.50 -2.97 17.53
CA ARG A 393 11.93 -3.12 17.77
C ARG A 393 12.16 -3.89 19.08
N SER A 394 12.95 -4.96 19.03
CA SER A 394 13.34 -5.75 20.20
C SER A 394 14.84 -5.94 20.24
N ARG A 395 15.33 -6.54 21.32
CA ARG A 395 16.73 -6.91 21.52
C ARG A 395 16.83 -8.42 21.63
N LEU A 396 17.64 -9.03 20.78
CA LEU A 396 17.91 -10.47 20.83
C LEU A 396 18.76 -10.84 22.06
N LYS A 397 18.80 -12.14 22.41
CA LYS A 397 19.57 -12.65 23.55
C LYS A 397 21.06 -12.32 23.47
N ASP A 398 21.61 -12.18 22.28
CA ASP A 398 23.00 -11.80 22.02
C ASP A 398 23.21 -10.28 21.95
N GLY A 399 22.20 -9.49 22.29
CA GLY A 399 22.24 -8.02 22.32
C GLY A 399 22.02 -7.34 20.98
N ARG A 400 21.94 -8.09 19.86
CA ARG A 400 21.62 -7.52 18.54
C ARG A 400 20.19 -7.00 18.47
N GLU A 401 19.95 -6.06 17.56
CA GLU A 401 18.61 -5.57 17.28
C GLU A 401 17.78 -6.68 16.61
N GLY A 402 16.58 -6.91 17.14
CA GLY A 402 15.58 -7.84 16.62
C GLY A 402 14.25 -7.16 16.31
N ARG A 403 13.26 -7.96 15.97
CA ARG A 403 11.87 -7.53 15.78
C ARG A 403 10.91 -8.56 16.36
N ILE A 404 9.89 -8.07 17.05
CA ILE A 404 8.67 -8.82 17.32
C ILE A 404 7.76 -8.53 16.14
N ILE A 405 7.53 -9.54 15.31
CA ILE A 405 6.75 -9.40 14.08
C ILE A 405 5.27 -9.45 14.42
N LEU A 406 4.54 -8.38 14.09
CA LEU A 406 3.08 -8.31 14.09
C LEU A 406 2.53 -8.60 12.69
N GLY A 407 3.14 -8.04 11.65
CA GLY A 407 2.95 -8.37 10.25
C GLY A 407 1.55 -8.10 9.70
N ARG A 408 0.77 -7.22 10.34
CA ARG A 408 -0.61 -6.96 9.97
C ARG A 408 -1.14 -5.61 10.47
N ALA A 409 -2.29 -5.21 9.95
CA ALA A 409 -3.05 -4.06 10.43
C ALA A 409 -3.67 -4.38 11.79
N VAL A 410 -3.40 -3.54 12.79
CA VAL A 410 -3.80 -3.72 14.20
C VAL A 410 -4.13 -2.39 14.87
N ILE A 411 -4.79 -2.47 16.03
CA ILE A 411 -4.93 -1.36 16.96
C ILE A 411 -4.02 -1.63 18.17
N THR A 412 -3.07 -0.72 18.43
CA THR A 412 -2.20 -0.79 19.61
C THR A 412 -2.19 0.54 20.36
N GLY A 413 -1.69 0.53 21.58
CA GLY A 413 -1.20 1.74 22.23
C GLY A 413 0.06 2.29 21.54
N VAL A 414 0.54 3.41 22.02
CA VAL A 414 1.78 4.03 21.49
C VAL A 414 3.06 3.40 22.06
N LYS A 415 2.90 2.42 22.99
CA LYS A 415 3.98 1.67 23.66
C LYS A 415 3.83 0.15 23.52
N PRO A 416 3.50 -0.40 22.33
CA PRO A 416 3.26 -1.84 22.21
C PRO A 416 4.48 -2.63 22.64
N GLY A 417 4.27 -3.62 23.51
CA GLY A 417 5.32 -4.46 24.05
C GLY A 417 6.12 -3.85 25.21
N ALA A 418 5.66 -2.75 25.82
CA ALA A 418 6.31 -2.16 27.00
C ALA A 418 6.40 -3.14 28.21
N GLU A 419 5.53 -4.15 28.24
CA GLU A 419 5.55 -5.23 29.25
C GLU A 419 6.69 -6.24 29.05
N ARG A 420 7.39 -6.20 27.92
CA ARG A 420 8.38 -7.20 27.53
C ARG A 420 9.78 -6.77 27.93
N SER A 421 10.54 -7.71 28.52
CA SER A 421 11.94 -7.48 28.92
C SER A 421 12.92 -7.42 27.73
N ASP A 422 12.51 -7.89 26.53
CA ASP A 422 13.31 -7.86 25.31
C ASP A 422 13.06 -6.60 24.45
N ILE A 423 12.22 -5.66 24.93
CA ILE A 423 12.02 -4.34 24.33
C ILE A 423 12.66 -3.28 25.22
N ALA A 424 13.68 -2.60 24.71
CA ALA A 424 14.26 -1.46 25.39
C ALA A 424 13.36 -0.22 25.24
N PRO A 425 13.29 0.67 26.24
CA PRO A 425 12.44 1.87 26.20
C PRO A 425 12.60 2.67 24.91
N GLU A 426 13.83 2.89 24.44
CA GLU A 426 14.14 3.60 23.19
C GLU A 426 13.61 2.90 21.91
N GLY A 427 13.19 1.65 22.03
CA GLY A 427 12.54 0.87 20.96
C GLY A 427 11.05 1.13 20.83
N LEU A 428 10.42 1.66 21.88
CA LEU A 428 8.98 1.95 21.90
C LEU A 428 8.60 3.00 20.84
N LEU A 429 7.40 2.86 20.26
CA LEU A 429 6.98 3.75 19.19
C LEU A 429 6.90 5.20 19.64
N ILE A 430 6.37 5.47 20.84
CA ILE A 430 6.22 6.82 21.40
C ILE A 430 7.57 7.56 21.50
N GLU A 431 8.64 6.88 21.86
CA GLU A 431 9.99 7.50 21.96
C GLU A 431 10.45 8.02 20.60
N ARG A 432 10.08 7.32 19.54
CA ARG A 432 10.44 7.63 18.16
C ARG A 432 9.46 8.57 17.47
N MET A 433 8.27 8.81 18.03
CA MET A 433 7.28 9.73 17.46
C MET A 433 7.84 11.15 17.39
N ARG A 434 7.67 11.80 16.24
CA ARG A 434 8.16 13.15 15.93
C ARG A 434 7.04 14.16 15.80
N GLY A 435 5.81 13.71 15.61
CA GLY A 435 4.67 14.60 15.48
C GLY A 435 3.38 13.88 15.15
N TYR A 436 2.33 14.66 15.10
CA TYR A 436 1.03 14.24 14.58
C TYR A 436 0.49 15.28 13.62
N THR A 437 -0.40 14.85 12.72
CA THR A 437 -0.99 15.70 11.68
C THR A 437 -2.51 15.53 11.68
N VAL A 438 -3.24 16.62 11.79
CA VAL A 438 -4.70 16.64 11.60
C VAL A 438 -4.98 16.84 10.12
N ILE A 439 -5.73 15.92 9.49
CA ILE A 439 -6.03 15.91 8.05
C ILE A 439 -7.51 16.21 7.78
N GLY A 440 -7.85 16.57 6.54
CA GLY A 440 -9.23 16.79 6.11
C GLY A 440 -9.85 18.06 6.69
N GLY A 441 -9.15 19.18 6.62
CA GLY A 441 -9.64 20.44 7.16
C GLY A 441 -9.10 21.64 6.43
#